data_6c6908312c23c937b24117aa2dc56b09
#
_entry.id   6c6908312c23c937b24117aa2dc56b09
#
_cell.length_a   1.000
_cell.length_b   1.000
_cell.length_c   1.000
_cell.angle_alpha   90.00
_cell.angle_beta   90.00
_cell.angle_gamma   90.00
#
_symmetry.space_group_name_H-M   'P 1'
#
loop_
_entity.id
_entity.type
_entity.pdbx_description
1 polymer ?
#
loop_
_entity_poly.entity_id
_entity_poly.type
_entity_poly.pdbx_seq_one_letter_code
_entity_poly.pdbx_strand_id
1 'polypeptide(L)'
;MFTKKSRNIYKTRSLCEFAKAFFNGGIDVKNGVKHALPTEVRQLMERYTVELKEIFLDEKIVGVYIYGSIALGAFHAETSDVDFMTVISDSVNEAEKQQLVELHKKISGSTLGKRMDGMYIPLADLGKYNDEMNEYVYCADGKANVGHWDINAVTWWTLKNQGITVTGKEAEDLPFQIRWDDVVNTMKYNVEQYWSEKAKQPYLFFIEEWVESAVVTMGRILYTLNHKTIVSKDSGLQYLLERSGEEWELLLKEVARIRQNPKEKRMLSRWRRADMTRKYLLHLIETCREKW
;
A
#
# COMPACT_ATOMS: atom_id res chain seq x y z
N MET A 1 -35.26 5.65 -33.48
CA MET A 1 -33.96 6.29 -33.19
C MET A 1 -33.71 6.17 -31.69
N PHE A 2 -33.22 5.01 -31.22
CA PHE A 2 -32.92 4.79 -29.79
C PHE A 2 -31.54 5.36 -29.51
N THR A 3 -31.48 6.36 -28.66
CA THR A 3 -30.31 7.18 -28.40
C THR A 3 -29.19 6.39 -27.73
N LYS A 4 -27.95 6.67 -28.13
CA LYS A 4 -26.68 6.14 -27.54
C LYS A 4 -26.61 6.18 -26.02
N LYS A 5 -27.45 6.96 -25.37
CA LYS A 5 -27.54 7.10 -23.89
C LYS A 5 -28.12 5.88 -23.17
N SER A 6 -29.04 5.15 -23.80
CA SER A 6 -29.66 3.96 -23.17
C SER A 6 -28.77 2.72 -23.17
N ARG A 7 -27.83 2.59 -24.13
CA ARG A 7 -26.86 1.47 -24.14
C ARG A 7 -25.77 1.58 -23.05
N ASN A 8 -25.38 2.80 -22.67
CA ASN A 8 -24.38 3.03 -21.63
C ASN A 8 -24.90 2.68 -20.21
N ILE A 9 -26.20 2.85 -19.94
CA ILE A 9 -26.76 2.60 -18.60
C ILE A 9 -26.83 1.11 -18.27
N TYR A 10 -27.06 0.25 -19.25
CA TYR A 10 -27.17 -1.20 -19.03
C TYR A 10 -25.81 -1.89 -18.91
N LYS A 11 -24.74 -1.35 -19.48
CA LYS A 11 -23.40 -1.96 -19.46
C LYS A 11 -22.53 -1.47 -18.30
N THR A 12 -22.66 -0.22 -17.88
CA THR A 12 -22.09 0.27 -16.61
C THR A 12 -22.64 -0.49 -15.41
N ARG A 13 -23.86 -1.01 -15.52
CA ARG A 13 -24.47 -1.91 -14.52
C ARG A 13 -23.71 -3.24 -14.40
N SER A 14 -23.20 -3.79 -15.49
CA SER A 14 -22.43 -5.05 -15.50
C SER A 14 -21.08 -4.95 -14.77
N LEU A 15 -20.31 -3.87 -14.97
CA LEU A 15 -19.03 -3.65 -14.25
C LEU A 15 -19.27 -3.39 -12.76
N CYS A 16 -20.28 -2.59 -12.43
CA CYS A 16 -20.64 -2.31 -11.05
C CYS A 16 -21.18 -3.57 -10.34
N GLU A 17 -21.93 -4.44 -11.03
CA GLU A 17 -22.38 -5.73 -10.50
C GLU A 17 -21.19 -6.69 -10.33
N PHE A 18 -20.27 -6.73 -11.27
CA PHE A 18 -19.03 -7.49 -11.17
C PHE A 18 -18.18 -7.00 -9.98
N ALA A 19 -17.98 -5.69 -9.84
CA ALA A 19 -17.24 -5.11 -8.72
C ALA A 19 -17.87 -5.48 -7.37
N LYS A 20 -19.19 -5.38 -7.25
CA LYS A 20 -19.91 -5.75 -6.03
C LYS A 20 -19.84 -7.23 -5.69
N ALA A 21 -19.97 -8.11 -6.70
CA ALA A 21 -19.84 -9.55 -6.52
C ALA A 21 -18.40 -9.97 -6.19
N PHE A 22 -17.43 -9.25 -6.74
CA PHE A 22 -16.01 -9.55 -6.62
C PHE A 22 -15.41 -9.09 -5.29
N PHE A 23 -15.86 -7.95 -4.76
CA PHE A 23 -15.34 -7.34 -3.53
C PHE A 23 -16.27 -7.45 -2.31
N ASN A 24 -17.33 -8.27 -2.36
CA ASN A 24 -18.27 -8.53 -1.26
C ASN A 24 -18.79 -7.27 -0.51
N GLY A 25 -18.95 -6.15 -1.21
CA GLY A 25 -19.48 -4.91 -0.61
C GLY A 25 -18.87 -3.65 -1.24
N GLY A 26 -19.44 -2.50 -0.91
CA GLY A 26 -18.97 -1.19 -1.37
C GLY A 26 -17.60 -0.84 -0.76
N ILE A 27 -16.96 0.19 -1.32
CA ILE A 27 -15.74 0.78 -0.75
C ILE A 27 -16.09 1.30 0.65
N ASP A 28 -15.81 0.50 1.68
CA ASP A 28 -16.04 0.92 3.07
C ASP A 28 -14.85 1.75 3.56
N VAL A 29 -14.84 3.02 3.19
CA VAL A 29 -13.90 4.00 3.71
C VAL A 29 -14.61 4.76 4.83
N LYS A 30 -14.70 4.15 6.00
CA LYS A 30 -15.05 4.89 7.21
C LYS A 30 -13.79 5.60 7.70
N ASN A 31 -13.68 6.88 7.38
CA ASN A 31 -12.66 7.73 7.99
C ASN A 31 -12.75 7.61 9.52
N GLY A 32 -11.65 7.21 10.16
CA GLY A 32 -11.55 7.13 11.61
C GLY A 32 -11.92 5.80 12.27
N VAL A 33 -12.28 4.75 11.52
CA VAL A 33 -12.45 3.41 12.10
C VAL A 33 -11.10 2.69 12.11
N LYS A 34 -10.51 2.54 13.28
CA LYS A 34 -9.33 1.68 13.46
C LYS A 34 -9.75 0.22 13.28
N HIS A 35 -9.17 -0.46 12.31
CA HIS A 35 -9.39 -1.89 12.10
C HIS A 35 -8.72 -2.71 13.20
N ALA A 36 -9.38 -3.80 13.64
CA ALA A 36 -8.77 -4.72 14.57
C ALA A 36 -7.64 -5.52 13.88
N LEU A 37 -6.53 -5.75 14.59
CA LEU A 37 -5.47 -6.60 14.08
C LEU A 37 -5.99 -8.03 13.84
N PRO A 38 -5.74 -8.63 12.66
CA PRO A 38 -5.95 -10.06 12.44
C PRO A 38 -5.22 -10.89 13.51
N THR A 39 -5.80 -12.02 13.91
CA THR A 39 -5.27 -12.82 15.04
C THR A 39 -3.81 -13.23 14.84
N GLU A 40 -3.46 -13.69 13.63
CA GLU A 40 -2.10 -14.09 13.29
C GLU A 40 -1.09 -12.92 13.30
N VAL A 41 -1.52 -11.73 12.86
CA VAL A 41 -0.71 -10.51 12.94
C VAL A 41 -0.52 -10.11 14.40
N ARG A 42 -1.57 -10.14 15.20
CA ARG A 42 -1.50 -9.84 16.63
C ARG A 42 -0.49 -10.75 17.34
N GLN A 43 -0.57 -12.06 17.14
CA GLN A 43 0.36 -13.02 17.72
C GLN A 43 1.82 -12.79 17.28
N LEU A 44 2.02 -12.43 16.00
CA LEU A 44 3.34 -12.07 15.49
C LEU A 44 3.88 -10.82 16.21
N MET A 45 3.05 -9.79 16.31
CA MET A 45 3.46 -8.50 16.90
C MET A 45 3.66 -8.59 18.42
N GLU A 46 2.91 -9.42 19.12
CA GLU A 46 3.12 -9.73 20.54
C GLU A 46 4.51 -10.36 20.74
N ARG A 47 4.86 -11.39 19.96
CA ARG A 47 6.20 -11.99 20.00
C ARG A 47 7.29 -10.98 19.66
N TYR A 48 7.10 -10.22 18.58
CA TYR A 48 8.04 -9.19 18.16
C TYR A 48 8.30 -8.17 19.27
N THR A 49 7.25 -7.70 19.94
CA THR A 49 7.35 -6.70 21.02
C THR A 49 8.08 -7.25 22.24
N VAL A 50 7.85 -8.53 22.60
CA VAL A 50 8.57 -9.18 23.70
C VAL A 50 10.08 -9.26 23.40
N GLU A 51 10.45 -9.77 22.23
CA GLU A 51 11.84 -9.88 21.81
C GLU A 51 12.52 -8.50 21.67
N LEU A 52 11.76 -7.49 21.23
CA LEU A 52 12.25 -6.13 21.09
C LEU A 52 12.65 -5.50 22.42
N LYS A 53 11.93 -5.82 23.51
CA LYS A 53 12.23 -5.37 24.86
C LYS A 53 13.51 -6.00 25.45
N GLU A 54 13.94 -7.13 24.93
CA GLU A 54 15.24 -7.73 25.28
C GLU A 54 16.43 -6.99 24.62
N ILE A 55 16.15 -6.31 23.49
CA ILE A 55 17.15 -5.53 22.73
C ILE A 55 17.25 -4.10 23.23
N PHE A 56 16.08 -3.47 23.36
CA PHE A 56 15.96 -2.09 23.80
C PHE A 56 15.46 -2.05 25.25
N LEU A 57 16.04 -1.17 26.04
CA LEU A 57 15.43 -0.81 27.31
C LEU A 57 14.02 -0.28 27.08
N ASP A 58 13.08 -0.58 27.98
CA ASP A 58 11.68 -0.17 27.84
C ASP A 58 11.50 1.32 27.54
N GLU A 59 12.36 2.17 28.12
CA GLU A 59 12.38 3.62 27.91
C GLU A 59 12.79 4.05 26.49
N LYS A 60 13.48 3.18 25.74
CA LYS A 60 13.89 3.46 24.37
C LYS A 60 12.78 3.23 23.37
N ILE A 61 11.81 2.35 23.65
CA ILE A 61 10.67 2.05 22.77
C ILE A 61 9.57 3.08 23.03
N VAL A 62 9.39 4.03 22.13
CA VAL A 62 8.29 5.01 22.15
C VAL A 62 6.97 4.35 21.74
N GLY A 63 7.03 3.49 20.74
CA GLY A 63 5.87 2.71 20.29
C GLY A 63 6.15 1.83 19.09
N VAL A 64 5.25 0.87 18.86
CA VAL A 64 5.24 -0.04 17.71
C VAL A 64 3.90 0.10 17.03
N TYR A 65 3.92 0.27 15.73
CA TYR A 65 2.74 0.60 14.91
C TYR A 65 2.67 -0.30 13.69
N ILE A 66 1.45 -0.62 13.29
CA ILE A 66 1.14 -1.26 12.01
C ILE A 66 0.48 -0.21 11.12
N TYR A 67 0.93 -0.13 9.86
CA TYR A 67 0.35 0.72 8.83
C TYR A 67 0.06 -0.11 7.56
N GLY A 68 -0.04 0.50 6.38
CA GLY A 68 -0.23 -0.21 5.12
C GLY A 68 -1.56 -0.97 5.00
N SER A 69 -1.52 -2.13 4.36
CA SER A 69 -2.74 -2.89 4.02
C SER A 69 -3.56 -3.33 5.22
N ILE A 70 -2.91 -3.69 6.32
CA ILE A 70 -3.57 -4.13 7.56
C ILE A 70 -4.35 -2.96 8.17
N ALA A 71 -3.73 -1.80 8.29
CA ALA A 71 -4.37 -0.60 8.82
C ALA A 71 -5.51 -0.10 7.93
N LEU A 72 -5.45 -0.38 6.63
CA LEU A 72 -6.49 -0.08 5.65
C LEU A 72 -7.62 -1.13 5.59
N GLY A 73 -7.60 -2.14 6.48
CA GLY A 73 -8.61 -3.21 6.52
C GLY A 73 -8.60 -4.15 5.30
N ALA A 74 -7.47 -4.26 4.61
CA ALA A 74 -7.31 -5.06 3.39
C ALA A 74 -6.21 -6.11 3.52
N PHE A 75 -6.15 -6.76 4.66
CA PHE A 75 -5.21 -7.85 4.92
C PHE A 75 -5.64 -9.15 4.24
N HIS A 76 -4.73 -9.72 3.47
CA HIS A 76 -4.84 -11.06 2.88
C HIS A 76 -3.77 -11.96 3.47
N ALA A 77 -4.15 -12.97 4.23
CA ALA A 77 -3.23 -13.82 5.00
C ALA A 77 -2.12 -14.49 4.16
N GLU A 78 -2.37 -14.77 2.88
CA GLU A 78 -1.41 -15.43 2.00
C GLU A 78 -0.45 -14.46 1.28
N THR A 79 -0.84 -13.19 1.10
CA THR A 79 -0.14 -12.28 0.18
C THR A 79 0.22 -10.92 0.77
N SER A 80 -0.44 -10.47 1.85
CA SER A 80 -0.13 -9.18 2.44
C SER A 80 1.13 -9.22 3.27
N ASP A 81 1.93 -8.15 3.17
CA ASP A 81 3.04 -7.88 4.05
C ASP A 81 2.54 -7.32 5.39
N VAL A 82 3.39 -7.35 6.40
CA VAL A 82 3.17 -6.72 7.69
C VAL A 82 4.01 -5.45 7.74
N ASP A 83 3.38 -4.35 7.30
CA ASP A 83 4.02 -3.03 7.31
C ASP A 83 4.07 -2.50 8.74
N PHE A 84 5.26 -2.33 9.32
CA PHE A 84 5.42 -1.87 10.69
C PHE A 84 6.37 -0.68 10.81
N MET A 85 6.17 0.11 11.86
CA MET A 85 7.11 1.13 12.30
C MET A 85 7.34 1.02 13.80
N THR A 86 8.60 0.89 14.19
CA THR A 86 9.05 0.99 15.58
C THR A 86 9.66 2.37 15.78
N VAL A 87 9.02 3.17 16.63
CA VAL A 87 9.52 4.48 17.00
C VAL A 87 10.35 4.33 18.28
N ILE A 88 11.55 4.83 18.26
CA ILE A 88 12.55 4.77 19.36
C ILE A 88 12.96 6.18 19.79
N SER A 89 13.40 6.34 21.04
CA SER A 89 13.80 7.65 21.58
C SER A 89 15.01 8.24 20.86
N ASP A 90 15.97 7.40 20.47
CA ASP A 90 17.21 7.77 19.78
C ASP A 90 17.65 6.70 18.77
N SER A 91 18.75 6.92 18.08
CA SER A 91 19.25 6.03 17.03
C SER A 91 19.66 4.65 17.58
N VAL A 92 19.62 3.65 16.70
CA VAL A 92 20.08 2.28 16.96
C VAL A 92 21.61 2.25 16.94
N ASN A 93 22.24 1.74 17.99
CA ASN A 93 23.69 1.55 18.04
C ASN A 93 24.12 0.23 17.37
N GLU A 94 25.44 0.00 17.21
CA GLU A 94 25.96 -1.17 16.51
C GLU A 94 25.61 -2.52 17.18
N ALA A 95 25.59 -2.57 18.50
CA ALA A 95 25.21 -3.79 19.23
C ALA A 95 23.72 -4.10 19.04
N GLU A 96 22.86 -3.10 19.12
CA GLU A 96 21.42 -3.21 18.88
C GLU A 96 21.14 -3.60 17.40
N LYS A 97 21.89 -3.06 16.42
CA LYS A 97 21.74 -3.47 15.01
C LYS A 97 21.95 -4.97 14.84
N GLN A 98 23.02 -5.51 15.45
CA GLN A 98 23.30 -6.95 15.38
C GLN A 98 22.18 -7.77 16.01
N GLN A 99 21.66 -7.34 17.15
CA GLN A 99 20.55 -8.00 17.83
C GLN A 99 19.26 -7.94 16.99
N LEU A 100 18.97 -6.82 16.32
CA LEU A 100 17.85 -6.68 15.38
C LEU A 100 17.97 -7.63 14.19
N VAL A 101 19.18 -7.83 13.65
CA VAL A 101 19.42 -8.82 12.57
C VAL A 101 19.03 -10.22 13.06
N GLU A 102 19.48 -10.62 14.25
CA GLU A 102 19.14 -11.95 14.81
C GLU A 102 17.63 -12.05 15.16
N LEU A 103 17.01 -10.99 15.66
CA LEU A 103 15.57 -10.93 15.89
C LEU A 103 14.79 -11.21 14.60
N HIS A 104 15.07 -10.46 13.53
CA HIS A 104 14.36 -10.63 12.26
C HIS A 104 14.63 -11.99 11.63
N LYS A 105 15.85 -12.51 11.72
CA LYS A 105 16.20 -13.88 11.31
C LYS A 105 15.38 -14.93 12.07
N LYS A 106 15.19 -14.78 13.38
CA LYS A 106 14.37 -15.67 14.21
C LYS A 106 12.88 -15.59 13.82
N ILE A 107 12.35 -14.38 13.65
CA ILE A 107 10.94 -14.15 13.31
C ILE A 107 10.63 -14.63 11.88
N SER A 108 11.55 -14.44 10.95
CA SER A 108 11.41 -14.90 9.55
C SER A 108 11.35 -16.43 9.40
N GLY A 109 11.54 -17.19 10.46
CA GLY A 109 11.22 -18.62 10.51
C GLY A 109 9.73 -18.93 10.27
N SER A 110 8.82 -17.98 10.48
CA SER A 110 7.39 -18.11 10.17
C SER A 110 7.04 -17.51 8.80
N THR A 111 5.96 -18.02 8.19
CA THR A 111 5.48 -17.52 6.87
C THR A 111 5.16 -16.02 6.92
N LEU A 112 4.49 -15.56 7.97
CA LEU A 112 4.12 -14.16 8.12
C LEU A 112 5.33 -13.29 8.51
N GLY A 113 6.25 -13.83 9.32
CA GLY A 113 7.48 -13.12 9.70
C GLY A 113 8.43 -12.85 8.53
N LYS A 114 8.41 -13.68 7.47
CA LYS A 114 9.14 -13.43 6.22
C LYS A 114 8.60 -12.25 5.42
N ARG A 115 7.40 -11.80 5.71
CA ARG A 115 6.72 -10.69 5.07
C ARG A 115 6.61 -9.47 5.98
N MET A 116 7.46 -9.40 7.00
CA MET A 116 7.59 -8.18 7.79
C MET A 116 8.43 -7.16 7.01
N ASP A 117 7.81 -6.02 6.75
CA ASP A 117 8.41 -4.85 6.10
C ASP A 117 8.24 -3.64 7.00
N GLY A 118 9.33 -2.97 7.35
CA GLY A 118 9.21 -1.83 8.25
C GLY A 118 10.53 -1.22 8.66
N MET A 119 10.50 -0.37 9.67
CA MET A 119 11.62 0.48 10.02
C MET A 119 11.68 0.86 11.48
N TYR A 120 12.88 1.24 11.92
CA TYR A 120 13.19 1.73 13.27
C TYR A 120 13.54 3.21 13.18
N ILE A 121 12.62 4.08 13.55
CA ILE A 121 12.75 5.53 13.35
C ILE A 121 12.91 6.22 14.69
N PRO A 122 13.97 7.04 14.86
CA PRO A 122 14.11 7.90 16.03
C PRO A 122 12.94 8.88 16.13
N LEU A 123 12.51 9.16 17.35
CA LEU A 123 11.41 10.11 17.64
C LEU A 123 11.67 11.49 17.00
N ALA A 124 12.93 11.93 16.98
CA ALA A 124 13.34 13.19 16.36
C ALA A 124 13.21 13.23 14.83
N ASP A 125 13.05 12.08 14.20
CA ASP A 125 12.97 11.95 12.73
C ASP A 125 11.54 11.65 12.23
N LEU A 126 10.56 11.62 13.12
CA LEU A 126 9.16 11.47 12.73
C LEU A 126 8.69 12.60 11.81
N GLY A 127 8.08 12.22 10.71
CA GLY A 127 7.56 13.15 9.70
C GLY A 127 8.59 13.64 8.69
N LYS A 128 9.89 13.30 8.85
CA LYS A 128 10.95 13.64 7.88
C LYS A 128 10.98 12.68 6.69
N TYR A 129 11.66 13.08 5.64
CA TYR A 129 11.94 12.25 4.45
C TYR A 129 13.39 11.77 4.45
N ASN A 130 13.70 10.81 3.60
CA ASN A 130 15.00 10.14 3.58
C ASN A 130 16.18 11.09 3.34
N ASP A 131 16.01 12.17 2.63
CA ASP A 131 17.02 13.23 2.40
C ASP A 131 17.25 14.15 3.61
N GLU A 132 16.38 14.07 4.62
CA GLU A 132 16.45 14.82 5.87
C GLU A 132 16.94 13.97 7.05
N MET A 133 17.18 12.68 6.84
CA MET A 133 17.52 11.69 7.88
C MET A 133 18.83 10.99 7.59
N ASN A 134 19.53 10.56 8.64
CA ASN A 134 20.58 9.56 8.52
C ASN A 134 20.00 8.19 8.15
N GLU A 135 20.87 7.29 7.68
CA GLU A 135 20.51 5.89 7.50
C GLU A 135 20.00 5.28 8.81
N TYR A 136 18.98 4.45 8.71
CA TYR A 136 18.33 3.78 9.84
C TYR A 136 18.22 2.28 9.59
N VAL A 137 17.92 1.50 10.62
CA VAL A 137 17.63 0.08 10.46
C VAL A 137 16.21 -0.06 9.89
N TYR A 138 16.12 -0.85 8.82
CA TYR A 138 14.84 -1.25 8.25
C TYR A 138 14.79 -2.76 8.01
N CYS A 139 13.59 -3.31 7.93
CA CYS A 139 13.32 -4.70 7.58
C CYS A 139 12.63 -4.76 6.22
N ALA A 140 13.14 -5.57 5.33
CA ALA A 140 12.54 -5.87 4.03
C ALA A 140 12.51 -7.37 3.82
N ASP A 141 11.37 -7.93 3.44
CA ASP A 141 11.18 -9.38 3.30
C ASP A 141 11.63 -10.15 4.55
N GLY A 142 11.35 -9.62 5.74
CA GLY A 142 11.73 -10.21 7.01
C GLY A 142 13.23 -10.19 7.33
N LYS A 143 14.04 -9.36 6.63
CA LYS A 143 15.48 -9.24 6.85
C LYS A 143 15.84 -7.81 7.26
N ALA A 144 16.58 -7.66 8.35
CA ALA A 144 17.10 -6.36 8.78
C ALA A 144 18.26 -5.91 7.90
N ASN A 145 18.25 -4.63 7.52
CA ASN A 145 19.21 -3.93 6.71
C ASN A 145 19.47 -2.54 7.29
N VAL A 146 20.48 -1.82 6.78
CA VAL A 146 20.76 -0.42 7.11
C VAL A 146 20.72 0.41 5.83
N GLY A 147 20.08 1.56 5.88
CA GLY A 147 19.93 2.46 4.73
C GLY A 147 18.63 3.26 4.83
N HIS A 148 18.08 3.61 3.68
CA HIS A 148 16.80 4.29 3.59
C HIS A 148 15.74 3.34 2.98
N TRP A 149 14.58 3.28 3.58
CA TRP A 149 13.42 2.51 3.11
C TRP A 149 12.35 3.44 2.53
N ASP A 150 11.22 2.90 2.10
CA ASP A 150 10.14 3.65 1.42
C ASP A 150 9.36 4.56 2.39
N ILE A 151 9.98 5.66 2.79
CA ILE A 151 9.33 6.74 3.54
C ILE A 151 8.91 7.85 2.59
N ASN A 152 7.61 8.16 2.59
CA ASN A 152 7.02 9.25 1.83
C ASN A 152 5.78 9.80 2.54
N ALA A 153 5.15 10.85 1.98
CA ALA A 153 4.00 11.47 2.60
C ALA A 153 2.80 10.53 2.79
N VAL A 154 2.65 9.52 1.91
CA VAL A 154 1.58 8.51 2.04
C VAL A 154 1.84 7.60 3.25
N THR A 155 3.10 7.20 3.46
CA THR A 155 3.52 6.40 4.63
C THR A 155 3.20 7.15 5.92
N TRP A 156 3.63 8.41 6.03
CA TRP A 156 3.38 9.24 7.21
C TRP A 156 1.90 9.52 7.43
N TRP A 157 1.18 9.83 6.36
CA TRP A 157 -0.26 10.11 6.46
C TRP A 157 -1.03 8.86 6.91
N THR A 158 -0.70 7.69 6.35
CA THR A 158 -1.35 6.43 6.72
C THR A 158 -1.06 6.07 8.17
N LEU A 159 0.20 6.19 8.61
CA LEU A 159 0.56 5.97 10.01
C LEU A 159 -0.24 6.89 10.94
N LYS A 160 -0.24 8.19 10.66
CA LYS A 160 -0.86 9.21 11.53
C LYS A 160 -2.37 9.05 11.64
N ASN A 161 -3.04 8.74 10.53
CA ASN A 161 -4.51 8.79 10.46
C ASN A 161 -5.18 7.42 10.54
N GLN A 162 -4.46 6.34 10.23
CA GLN A 162 -5.01 4.97 10.13
C GLN A 162 -4.15 3.94 10.85
N GLY A 163 -2.96 4.32 11.33
CA GLY A 163 -2.04 3.41 12.00
C GLY A 163 -2.66 2.74 13.22
N ILE A 164 -2.38 1.45 13.39
CA ILE A 164 -2.83 0.65 14.53
C ILE A 164 -1.69 0.58 15.52
N THR A 165 -1.90 1.07 16.73
CA THR A 165 -0.93 1.00 17.82
C THR A 165 -0.87 -0.41 18.38
N VAL A 166 0.31 -1.02 18.34
CA VAL A 166 0.58 -2.32 18.98
C VAL A 166 0.96 -2.09 20.45
N THR A 167 1.86 -1.14 20.70
CA THR A 167 2.26 -0.71 22.05
C THR A 167 2.76 0.73 22.00
N GLY A 168 2.72 1.40 23.13
CA GLY A 168 3.19 2.76 23.29
C GLY A 168 2.09 3.81 23.11
N LYS A 169 2.50 5.03 22.72
CA LYS A 169 1.60 6.15 22.48
C LYS A 169 0.76 5.92 21.23
N GLU A 170 -0.50 6.38 21.21
CA GLU A 170 -1.36 6.23 20.04
C GLU A 170 -0.74 6.89 18.78
N ALA A 171 -0.89 6.25 17.62
CA ALA A 171 -0.31 6.74 16.36
C ALA A 171 -0.77 8.17 16.02
N GLU A 172 -2.02 8.49 16.30
CA GLU A 172 -2.60 9.83 16.11
C GLU A 172 -2.00 10.90 17.03
N ASP A 173 -1.42 10.49 18.17
CA ASP A 173 -0.79 11.38 19.16
C ASP A 173 0.72 11.57 18.96
N LEU A 174 1.31 10.89 17.96
CA LEU A 174 2.73 11.07 17.65
C LEU A 174 3.04 12.53 17.27
N PRO A 175 4.20 13.11 17.70
CA PRO A 175 4.49 14.52 17.60
C PRO A 175 4.97 14.95 16.21
N PHE A 176 4.24 14.59 15.17
CA PHE A 176 4.47 15.09 13.82
C PHE A 176 3.15 15.40 13.12
N GLN A 177 3.22 16.18 12.06
CA GLN A 177 2.09 16.51 11.20
C GLN A 177 2.48 16.26 9.75
N ILE A 178 1.52 15.88 8.94
CA ILE A 178 1.68 15.74 7.50
C ILE A 178 0.63 16.59 6.79
N ARG A 179 1.06 17.44 5.88
CA ARG A 179 0.13 18.27 5.12
C ARG A 179 -0.44 17.47 3.97
N TRP A 180 -1.71 17.70 3.65
CA TRP A 180 -2.34 17.03 2.51
C TRP A 180 -1.62 17.35 1.19
N ASP A 181 -1.07 18.56 1.04
CA ASP A 181 -0.30 18.95 -0.14
C ASP A 181 0.94 18.07 -0.36
N ASP A 182 1.58 17.58 0.69
CA ASP A 182 2.72 16.67 0.60
C ASP A 182 2.28 15.30 0.07
N VAL A 183 1.09 14.83 0.45
CA VAL A 183 0.48 13.63 -0.11
C VAL A 183 0.19 13.83 -1.59
N VAL A 184 -0.40 14.95 -2.00
CA VAL A 184 -0.67 15.30 -3.39
C VAL A 184 0.63 15.37 -4.20
N ASN A 185 1.69 15.98 -3.66
CA ASN A 185 3.00 16.05 -4.32
C ASN A 185 3.61 14.65 -4.51
N THR A 186 3.47 13.75 -3.55
CA THR A 186 3.88 12.34 -3.69
C THR A 186 3.10 11.65 -4.81
N MET A 187 1.78 11.86 -4.88
CA MET A 187 0.95 11.33 -5.97
C MET A 187 1.38 11.88 -7.34
N LYS A 188 1.62 13.19 -7.40
CA LYS A 188 2.09 13.87 -8.61
C LYS A 188 3.43 13.31 -9.09
N TYR A 189 4.41 13.14 -8.20
CA TYR A 189 5.67 12.50 -8.53
C TYR A 189 5.48 11.09 -9.10
N ASN A 190 4.64 10.27 -8.44
CA ASN A 190 4.35 8.92 -8.92
C ASN A 190 3.74 8.91 -10.33
N VAL A 191 2.80 9.80 -10.61
CA VAL A 191 2.14 9.89 -11.93
C VAL A 191 3.08 10.43 -12.99
N GLU A 192 3.71 11.58 -12.73
CA GLU A 192 4.45 12.33 -13.73
C GLU A 192 5.87 11.79 -13.98
N GLN A 193 6.50 11.20 -12.96
CA GLN A 193 7.85 10.65 -13.09
C GLN A 193 7.81 9.13 -13.19
N TYR A 194 7.40 8.45 -12.11
CA TYR A 194 7.54 7.00 -12.04
C TYR A 194 6.70 6.27 -13.10
N TRP A 195 5.38 6.44 -13.10
CA TRP A 195 4.50 5.70 -14.00
C TRP A 195 4.58 6.21 -15.46
N SER A 196 4.86 7.50 -15.68
CA SER A 196 5.11 8.03 -17.01
C SER A 196 6.35 7.40 -17.65
N GLU A 197 7.44 7.18 -16.89
CA GLU A 197 8.62 6.47 -17.38
C GLU A 197 8.35 4.97 -17.60
N LYS A 198 7.58 4.32 -16.72
CA LYS A 198 7.19 2.91 -16.90
C LYS A 198 6.29 2.72 -18.12
N ALA A 199 5.42 3.67 -18.43
CA ALA A 199 4.58 3.62 -19.64
C ALA A 199 5.40 3.62 -20.94
N LYS A 200 6.64 4.10 -20.92
CA LYS A 200 7.57 4.03 -22.06
C LYS A 200 8.21 2.65 -22.25
N GLN A 201 8.01 1.73 -21.29
CA GLN A 201 8.64 0.42 -21.22
C GLN A 201 7.57 -0.70 -21.31
N PRO A 202 6.92 -0.90 -22.49
CA PRO A 202 5.77 -1.79 -22.61
C PRO A 202 6.09 -3.27 -22.32
N TYR A 203 7.36 -3.67 -22.38
CA TYR A 203 7.80 -5.03 -22.04
C TYR A 203 7.56 -5.37 -20.56
N LEU A 204 7.49 -4.40 -19.66
CA LEU A 204 7.15 -4.61 -18.25
C LEU A 204 5.77 -5.26 -18.12
N PHE A 205 4.81 -4.88 -18.95
CA PHE A 205 3.43 -5.35 -18.87
C PHE A 205 3.21 -6.74 -19.47
N PHE A 206 4.27 -7.43 -19.89
CA PHE A 206 4.24 -8.89 -20.10
C PHE A 206 4.22 -9.65 -18.77
N ILE A 207 4.65 -9.04 -17.68
CA ILE A 207 4.70 -9.57 -16.32
C ILE A 207 3.41 -9.16 -15.60
N GLU A 208 2.72 -10.12 -14.99
CA GLU A 208 1.39 -9.90 -14.36
C GLU A 208 1.46 -8.93 -13.19
N GLU A 209 2.50 -9.01 -12.40
CA GLU A 209 2.75 -8.15 -11.25
C GLU A 209 2.87 -6.66 -11.64
N TRP A 210 3.52 -6.37 -12.77
CA TRP A 210 3.60 -5.01 -13.28
C TRP A 210 2.26 -4.48 -13.81
N VAL A 211 1.44 -5.36 -14.41
CA VAL A 211 0.09 -5.02 -14.87
C VAL A 211 -0.80 -4.66 -13.69
N GLU A 212 -0.82 -5.52 -12.68
CA GLU A 212 -1.60 -5.32 -11.45
C GLU A 212 -1.12 -4.04 -10.74
N SER A 213 0.17 -3.94 -10.48
CA SER A 213 0.76 -2.80 -9.77
C SER A 213 0.45 -1.45 -10.45
N ALA A 214 0.58 -1.37 -11.78
CA ALA A 214 0.30 -0.15 -12.53
C ALA A 214 -1.16 0.29 -12.39
N VAL A 215 -2.08 -0.62 -12.67
CA VAL A 215 -3.52 -0.30 -12.69
C VAL A 215 -4.03 0.02 -11.30
N VAL A 216 -3.67 -0.80 -10.33
CA VAL A 216 -4.15 -0.67 -8.95
C VAL A 216 -3.60 0.58 -8.28
N THR A 217 -2.32 0.90 -8.48
CA THR A 217 -1.71 2.12 -7.94
C THR A 217 -2.36 3.37 -8.52
N MET A 218 -2.60 3.40 -9.83
CA MET A 218 -3.30 4.53 -10.45
C MET A 218 -4.74 4.68 -9.95
N GLY A 219 -5.44 3.56 -9.71
CA GLY A 219 -6.76 3.57 -9.08
C GLY A 219 -6.75 4.17 -7.67
N ARG A 220 -5.76 3.80 -6.86
CA ARG A 220 -5.56 4.40 -5.53
C ARG A 220 -5.27 5.90 -5.62
N ILE A 221 -4.39 6.31 -6.52
CA ILE A 221 -4.05 7.73 -6.73
C ILE A 221 -5.29 8.53 -7.11
N LEU A 222 -6.06 8.08 -8.11
CA LEU A 222 -7.28 8.75 -8.54
C LEU A 222 -8.32 8.84 -7.42
N TYR A 223 -8.51 7.76 -6.66
CA TYR A 223 -9.39 7.79 -5.50
C TYR A 223 -8.92 8.82 -4.48
N THR A 224 -7.64 8.78 -4.13
CA THR A 224 -7.01 9.67 -3.15
C THR A 224 -7.20 11.15 -3.53
N LEU A 225 -6.93 11.49 -4.79
CA LEU A 225 -7.10 12.86 -5.30
C LEU A 225 -8.55 13.35 -5.26
N ASN A 226 -9.52 12.45 -5.53
CA ASN A 226 -10.93 12.81 -5.55
C ASN A 226 -11.58 12.86 -4.14
N HIS A 227 -11.09 12.07 -3.19
CA HIS A 227 -11.76 11.88 -1.89
C HIS A 227 -10.92 12.29 -0.68
N LYS A 228 -9.68 12.76 -0.88
CA LYS A 228 -8.75 13.19 0.18
C LYS A 228 -8.54 12.13 1.27
N THR A 229 -8.46 10.87 0.87
CA THR A 229 -8.17 9.73 1.78
C THR A 229 -7.38 8.64 1.06
N ILE A 230 -6.50 7.96 1.80
CA ILE A 230 -5.72 6.84 1.28
C ILE A 230 -6.55 5.56 1.39
N VAL A 231 -6.54 4.76 0.32
CA VAL A 231 -7.29 3.50 0.25
C VAL A 231 -6.42 2.31 -0.09
N SER A 232 -6.98 1.12 0.14
CA SER A 232 -6.33 -0.14 -0.20
C SER A 232 -6.21 -0.34 -1.71
N LYS A 233 -5.38 -1.31 -2.10
CA LYS A 233 -5.26 -1.75 -3.50
C LYS A 233 -6.61 -2.24 -4.05
N ASP A 234 -7.38 -2.98 -3.24
CA ASP A 234 -8.69 -3.51 -3.63
C ASP A 234 -9.69 -2.38 -3.87
N SER A 235 -9.75 -1.41 -2.96
CA SER A 235 -10.61 -0.23 -3.12
C SER A 235 -10.22 0.60 -4.35
N GLY A 236 -8.93 0.73 -4.64
CA GLY A 236 -8.46 1.40 -5.86
C GLY A 236 -8.91 0.69 -7.14
N LEU A 237 -8.82 -0.64 -7.18
CA LEU A 237 -9.31 -1.43 -8.32
C LEU A 237 -10.84 -1.36 -8.46
N GLN A 238 -11.56 -1.48 -7.35
CA GLN A 238 -13.01 -1.32 -7.34
C GLN A 238 -13.44 0.04 -7.87
N TYR A 239 -12.75 1.11 -7.45
CA TYR A 239 -13.02 2.46 -7.94
C TYR A 239 -12.90 2.57 -9.45
N LEU A 240 -11.88 1.94 -10.05
CA LEU A 240 -11.72 1.91 -11.50
C LEU A 240 -12.80 1.07 -12.19
N LEU A 241 -13.16 -0.10 -11.64
CA LEU A 241 -14.23 -0.95 -12.17
C LEU A 241 -15.58 -0.24 -12.23
N GLU A 242 -15.85 0.65 -11.27
CA GLU A 242 -17.12 1.38 -11.21
C GLU A 242 -17.18 2.59 -12.16
N ARG A 243 -16.03 3.12 -12.59
CA ARG A 243 -15.94 4.43 -13.28
C ARG A 243 -15.29 4.41 -14.64
N SER A 244 -14.59 3.34 -15.00
CA SER A 244 -13.95 3.25 -16.30
C SER A 244 -14.93 2.89 -17.42
N GLY A 245 -14.61 3.30 -18.63
CA GLY A 245 -15.39 2.97 -19.83
C GLY A 245 -15.32 1.47 -20.18
N GLU A 246 -16.26 1.04 -21.02
CA GLU A 246 -16.40 -0.36 -21.46
C GLU A 246 -15.14 -0.89 -22.16
N GLU A 247 -14.38 -0.03 -22.81
CA GLU A 247 -13.14 -0.37 -23.51
C GLU A 247 -12.06 -0.94 -22.55
N TRP A 248 -12.14 -0.63 -21.25
CA TRP A 248 -11.21 -1.08 -20.23
C TRP A 248 -11.70 -2.29 -19.42
N GLU A 249 -12.97 -2.68 -19.61
CA GLU A 249 -13.62 -3.73 -18.83
C GLU A 249 -12.81 -5.04 -18.79
N LEU A 250 -12.35 -5.48 -19.98
CA LEU A 250 -11.63 -6.75 -20.08
C LEU A 250 -10.25 -6.69 -19.40
N LEU A 251 -9.58 -5.54 -19.45
CA LEU A 251 -8.31 -5.34 -18.72
C LEU A 251 -8.55 -5.33 -17.22
N LEU A 252 -9.55 -4.60 -16.74
CA LEU A 252 -9.84 -4.51 -15.31
C LEU A 252 -10.25 -5.86 -14.70
N LYS A 253 -11.03 -6.66 -15.44
CA LYS A 253 -11.33 -8.05 -15.05
C LYS A 253 -10.08 -8.92 -15.01
N GLU A 254 -9.16 -8.77 -15.97
CA GLU A 254 -7.87 -9.48 -15.96
C GLU A 254 -6.99 -9.06 -14.77
N VAL A 255 -6.96 -7.76 -14.43
CA VAL A 255 -6.26 -7.26 -13.24
C VAL A 255 -6.87 -7.85 -11.95
N ALA A 256 -8.19 -7.92 -11.87
CA ALA A 256 -8.88 -8.55 -10.75
C ALA A 256 -8.52 -10.05 -10.63
N ARG A 257 -8.48 -10.78 -11.76
CA ARG A 257 -8.00 -12.17 -11.80
C ARG A 257 -6.57 -12.29 -11.27
N ILE A 258 -5.65 -11.48 -11.78
CA ILE A 258 -4.23 -11.51 -11.36
C ILE A 258 -4.12 -11.34 -9.85
N ARG A 259 -4.91 -10.42 -9.30
CA ARG A 259 -4.84 -10.07 -7.89
C ARG A 259 -5.44 -11.13 -6.96
N GLN A 260 -6.56 -11.72 -7.32
CA GLN A 260 -7.31 -12.61 -6.42
C GLN A 260 -7.18 -14.08 -6.80
N ASN A 261 -7.12 -14.40 -8.10
CA ASN A 261 -7.12 -15.76 -8.62
C ASN A 261 -6.04 -15.96 -9.71
N PRO A 262 -4.74 -15.79 -9.40
CA PRO A 262 -3.67 -15.82 -10.41
C PRO A 262 -3.57 -17.16 -11.14
N LYS A 263 -4.12 -18.23 -10.57
CA LYS A 263 -4.16 -19.57 -11.16
C LYS A 263 -5.29 -19.75 -12.18
N GLU A 264 -6.28 -18.88 -12.21
CA GLU A 264 -7.35 -18.93 -13.20
C GLU A 264 -6.84 -18.65 -14.62
N LYS A 265 -7.62 -19.12 -15.60
CA LYS A 265 -7.29 -18.92 -17.01
C LYS A 265 -7.26 -17.43 -17.38
N ARG A 266 -6.18 -17.03 -18.04
CA ARG A 266 -6.02 -15.67 -18.56
C ARG A 266 -7.13 -15.31 -19.55
N MET A 267 -7.69 -14.12 -19.41
CA MET A 267 -8.70 -13.57 -20.33
C MET A 267 -8.05 -12.89 -21.54
N LEU A 268 -6.81 -12.44 -21.39
CA LEU A 268 -6.05 -11.72 -22.40
C LEU A 268 -4.75 -12.45 -22.77
N SER A 269 -4.39 -12.44 -24.05
CA SER A 269 -3.03 -12.81 -24.46
C SER A 269 -2.01 -11.81 -23.88
N ARG A 270 -0.77 -12.24 -23.68
CA ARG A 270 0.30 -11.39 -23.14
C ARG A 270 0.46 -10.08 -23.90
N TRP A 271 0.43 -10.13 -25.23
CA TRP A 271 0.57 -8.96 -26.09
C TRP A 271 -0.59 -7.98 -25.94
N ARG A 272 -1.83 -8.49 -25.99
CA ARG A 272 -3.03 -7.68 -25.84
C ARG A 272 -3.11 -7.07 -24.44
N ARG A 273 -2.75 -7.82 -23.40
CA ARG A 273 -2.70 -7.32 -22.03
C ARG A 273 -1.69 -6.19 -21.89
N ALA A 274 -0.46 -6.35 -22.40
CA ALA A 274 0.57 -5.33 -22.34
C ALA A 274 0.17 -4.03 -23.08
N ASP A 275 -0.40 -4.15 -24.30
CA ASP A 275 -0.88 -3.01 -25.06
C ASP A 275 -2.03 -2.28 -24.35
N MET A 276 -3.02 -3.02 -23.85
CA MET A 276 -4.15 -2.44 -23.13
C MET A 276 -3.69 -1.79 -21.81
N THR A 277 -2.79 -2.42 -21.05
CA THR A 277 -2.26 -1.85 -19.80
C THR A 277 -1.54 -0.53 -20.07
N ARG A 278 -0.67 -0.49 -21.10
CA ARG A 278 0.03 0.74 -21.46
C ARG A 278 -0.94 1.86 -21.86
N LYS A 279 -1.92 1.56 -22.70
CA LYS A 279 -2.92 2.55 -23.15
C LYS A 279 -3.76 3.07 -21.99
N TYR A 280 -4.18 2.16 -21.10
CA TYR A 280 -4.96 2.54 -19.92
C TYR A 280 -4.14 3.36 -18.93
N LEU A 281 -2.88 2.97 -18.70
CA LEU A 281 -1.97 3.73 -17.86
C LEU A 281 -1.80 5.17 -18.35
N LEU A 282 -1.59 5.36 -19.65
CA LEU A 282 -1.51 6.69 -20.25
C LEU A 282 -2.81 7.48 -20.08
N HIS A 283 -3.96 6.86 -20.28
CA HIS A 283 -5.27 7.48 -20.03
C HIS A 283 -5.43 7.92 -18.55
N LEU A 284 -5.04 7.05 -17.60
CA LEU A 284 -5.12 7.37 -16.18
C LEU A 284 -4.15 8.50 -15.78
N ILE A 285 -2.94 8.54 -16.37
CA ILE A 285 -1.98 9.62 -16.17
C ILE A 285 -2.60 10.97 -16.60
N GLU A 286 -3.21 11.05 -17.78
CA GLU A 286 -3.88 12.28 -18.22
C GLU A 286 -5.05 12.66 -17.30
N THR A 287 -5.87 11.67 -16.92
CA THR A 287 -6.97 11.91 -15.97
C THR A 287 -6.48 12.44 -14.60
N CYS A 288 -5.32 11.98 -14.12
CA CYS A 288 -4.72 12.52 -12.90
C CYS A 288 -4.22 13.95 -13.10
N ARG A 289 -3.63 14.27 -14.25
CA ARG A 289 -3.12 15.62 -14.60
C ARG A 289 -4.20 16.69 -14.57
N GLU A 290 -5.43 16.33 -14.85
CA GLU A 290 -6.57 17.24 -14.76
C GLU A 290 -6.97 17.62 -13.32
N LYS A 291 -6.32 17.02 -12.30
CA LYS A 291 -6.67 17.19 -10.88
C LYS A 291 -5.77 18.18 -10.12
N TRP A 292 -4.66 18.61 -10.73
CA TRP A 292 -3.73 19.59 -10.13
C TRP A 292 -3.35 20.73 -11.07
#